data_6023be248eab87448997ac6c0654c3a4
#
_entry.id   6023be248eab87448997ac6c0654c3a4
#
_cell.length_a   1.000
_cell.length_b   1.000
_cell.length_c   1.000
_cell.angle_alpha   90.00
_cell.angle_beta   90.00
_cell.angle_gamma   90.00
#
_symmetry.space_group_name_H-M   'P 1'
#
loop_
_entity.id
_entity.type
_entity.pdbx_description
1 polymer ?
#
loop_
_entity_poly.entity_id
_entity_poly.type
_entity_poly.pdbx_seq_one_letter_code
_entity_poly.pdbx_strand_id
1 'polypeptide(L)'
;MQVLLGHTSATIVTCLILWVAFASVFSATLGYSRIPYAAAEDGEFFKIFAKLHPTKNFPYISLLFLGGVAFVFSMLFKLSETISAILAMRIMIQFVGQAIGLLILRSKKKGIDFPYKMPLFPFPVMIAVAMWLFILISTGTQLMFSGLFVIFLGGIVYFIKAKIQKEWPFAIPEKQ
;
A
#
# COMPACT_ATOMS: atom_id res chain seq x y z
N MET A 1 16.31 20.87 23.30
CA MET A 1 16.64 21.94 22.35
C MET A 1 16.59 23.33 23.01
N GLN A 2 15.56 23.68 23.74
CA GLN A 2 15.50 25.01 24.44
C GLN A 2 16.68 25.27 25.36
N VAL A 3 17.20 24.24 26.04
CA VAL A 3 18.32 24.33 27.00
C VAL A 3 19.68 24.61 26.32
N LEU A 4 19.83 24.20 25.03
CA LEU A 4 21.13 24.33 24.32
C LEU A 4 21.18 25.52 23.37
N LEU A 5 20.08 25.98 22.81
CA LEU A 5 20.06 26.94 21.71
C LEU A 5 19.24 28.21 21.99
N GLY A 6 18.66 28.35 23.20
CA GLY A 6 17.76 29.45 23.53
C GLY A 6 16.37 29.33 22.90
N HIS A 7 15.44 30.14 23.40
CA HIS A 7 14.01 30.07 23.00
C HIS A 7 13.76 30.40 21.51
N THR A 8 14.43 31.44 21.02
CA THR A 8 14.25 31.90 19.61
C THR A 8 14.73 30.86 18.58
N SER A 9 15.91 30.29 18.82
CA SER A 9 16.47 29.26 17.95
C SER A 9 15.62 27.98 17.95
N ALA A 10 15.09 27.59 19.11
CA ALA A 10 14.16 26.44 19.20
C ALA A 10 12.87 26.66 18.41
N THR A 11 12.32 27.87 18.42
CA THR A 11 11.12 28.25 17.65
C THR A 11 11.39 28.16 16.15
N ILE A 12 12.50 28.70 15.67
CA ILE A 12 12.88 28.64 14.25
C ILE A 12 13.01 27.19 13.78
N VAL A 13 13.71 26.35 14.55
CA VAL A 13 13.88 24.93 14.22
C VAL A 13 12.54 24.21 14.21
N THR A 14 11.65 24.49 15.14
CA THR A 14 10.29 23.90 15.16
C THR A 14 9.49 24.29 13.91
N CYS A 15 9.53 25.57 13.51
CA CYS A 15 8.88 26.01 12.27
C CYS A 15 9.44 25.31 11.03
N LEU A 16 10.75 25.14 10.94
CA LEU A 16 11.39 24.40 9.85
C LEU A 16 10.96 22.93 9.81
N ILE A 17 10.90 22.26 10.97
CA ILE A 17 10.43 20.88 11.07
C ILE A 17 8.97 20.76 10.59
N LEU A 18 8.10 21.67 11.02
CA LEU A 18 6.69 21.69 10.59
C LEU A 18 6.58 21.93 9.09
N TRP A 19 7.40 22.82 8.53
CA TRP A 19 7.44 23.06 7.09
C TRP A 19 7.86 21.83 6.30
N VAL A 20 8.92 21.14 6.73
CA VAL A 20 9.38 19.90 6.10
C VAL A 20 8.34 18.80 6.21
N ALA A 21 7.69 18.66 7.37
CA ALA A 21 6.62 17.69 7.58
C ALA A 21 5.44 17.96 6.62
N PHE A 22 5.00 19.22 6.52
CA PHE A 22 3.94 19.62 5.60
C PHE A 22 4.30 19.32 4.13
N ALA A 23 5.50 19.71 3.70
CA ALA A 23 5.98 19.45 2.34
C ALA A 23 6.04 17.94 2.04
N SER A 24 6.47 17.13 2.99
CA SER A 24 6.53 15.67 2.86
C SER A 24 5.15 15.05 2.71
N VAL A 25 4.19 15.43 3.55
CA VAL A 25 2.80 14.96 3.47
C VAL A 25 2.17 15.37 2.15
N PHE A 26 2.36 16.61 1.72
CA PHE A 26 1.84 17.13 0.46
C PHE A 26 2.39 16.35 -0.74
N SER A 27 3.72 16.17 -0.82
CA SER A 27 4.37 15.40 -1.89
C SER A 27 3.91 13.94 -1.90
N ALA A 28 3.85 13.30 -0.73
CA ALA A 28 3.41 11.92 -0.61
C ALA A 28 1.95 11.75 -1.06
N THR A 29 1.05 12.65 -0.65
CA THR A 29 -0.37 12.59 -1.02
C THR A 29 -0.56 12.75 -2.52
N LEU A 30 0.17 13.69 -3.16
CA LEU A 30 0.17 13.85 -4.61
C LEU A 30 0.71 12.60 -5.33
N GLY A 31 1.82 12.05 -4.86
CA GLY A 31 2.41 10.83 -5.44
C GLY A 31 1.49 9.62 -5.33
N TYR A 32 0.98 9.36 -4.15
CA TYR A 32 0.09 8.21 -3.90
C TYR A 32 -1.29 8.35 -4.53
N SER A 33 -1.77 9.55 -4.83
CA SER A 33 -3.04 9.75 -5.53
C SER A 33 -3.05 9.15 -6.95
N ARG A 34 -1.88 8.93 -7.54
CA ARG A 34 -1.73 8.29 -8.85
C ARG A 34 -1.97 6.79 -8.82
N ILE A 35 -1.85 6.12 -7.67
CA ILE A 35 -2.03 4.66 -7.56
C ILE A 35 -3.49 4.27 -7.82
N PRO A 36 -4.51 4.81 -7.13
CA PRO A 36 -5.91 4.52 -7.45
C PRO A 36 -6.31 4.95 -8.87
N TYR A 37 -5.70 6.02 -9.38
CA TYR A 37 -5.91 6.48 -10.75
C TYR A 37 -5.43 5.46 -11.77
N ALA A 38 -4.16 5.02 -11.68
CA ALA A 38 -3.61 4.03 -12.59
C ALA A 38 -4.37 2.70 -12.53
N ALA A 39 -4.69 2.22 -11.33
CA ALA A 39 -5.49 1.02 -11.15
C ALA A 39 -6.90 1.15 -11.77
N ALA A 40 -7.50 2.34 -11.75
CA ALA A 40 -8.79 2.60 -12.38
C ALA A 40 -8.70 2.71 -13.91
N GLU A 41 -7.58 3.21 -14.43
CA GLU A 41 -7.29 3.29 -15.86
C GLU A 41 -7.06 1.89 -16.44
N ASP A 42 -6.35 1.02 -15.73
CA ASP A 42 -6.14 -0.39 -16.07
C ASP A 42 -7.41 -1.26 -15.90
N GLY A 43 -8.52 -0.70 -15.40
CA GLY A 43 -9.77 -1.43 -15.15
C GLY A 43 -9.81 -2.18 -13.81
N GLU A 44 -8.70 -2.28 -13.10
CA GLU A 44 -8.58 -3.03 -11.83
C GLU A 44 -9.24 -2.33 -10.63
N PHE A 45 -9.61 -1.04 -10.78
CA PHE A 45 -10.28 -0.26 -9.73
C PHE A 45 -11.54 0.44 -10.25
N PHE A 46 -12.26 1.17 -9.39
CA PHE A 46 -13.50 1.86 -9.77
C PHE A 46 -13.22 2.97 -10.78
N LYS A 47 -13.93 2.98 -11.91
CA LYS A 47 -13.77 3.95 -13.02
C LYS A 47 -13.88 5.43 -12.61
N ILE A 48 -14.52 5.72 -11.47
CA ILE A 48 -14.62 7.10 -10.96
C ILE A 48 -13.25 7.70 -10.65
N PHE A 49 -12.28 6.89 -10.26
CA PHE A 49 -10.91 7.32 -9.93
C PHE A 49 -10.04 7.60 -11.16
N ALA A 50 -10.46 7.16 -12.35
CA ALA A 50 -9.79 7.47 -13.61
C ALA A 50 -10.03 8.91 -14.11
N LYS A 51 -10.82 9.72 -13.38
CA LYS A 51 -11.12 11.10 -13.78
C LYS A 51 -9.99 12.04 -13.38
N LEU A 52 -9.48 12.76 -14.39
CA LEU A 52 -8.51 13.84 -14.21
C LEU A 52 -9.21 15.20 -14.09
N HIS A 53 -8.52 16.14 -13.46
CA HIS A 53 -8.99 17.53 -13.41
C HIS A 53 -8.93 18.15 -14.82
N PRO A 54 -10.01 18.80 -15.31
CA PRO A 54 -10.13 19.21 -16.71
C PRO A 54 -9.04 20.16 -17.21
N THR A 55 -8.48 21.00 -16.34
CA THR A 55 -7.46 21.99 -16.72
C THR A 55 -6.05 21.66 -16.24
N LYS A 56 -5.90 20.91 -15.13
CA LYS A 56 -4.61 20.69 -14.48
C LYS A 56 -4.10 19.25 -14.58
N ASN A 57 -4.84 18.34 -15.21
CA ASN A 57 -4.48 16.95 -15.50
C ASN A 57 -3.93 16.15 -14.29
N PHE A 58 -4.48 16.37 -13.09
CA PHE A 58 -4.17 15.57 -11.92
C PHE A 58 -5.40 14.80 -11.42
N PRO A 59 -5.25 13.64 -10.78
CA PRO A 59 -6.35 12.80 -10.33
C PRO A 59 -6.99 13.33 -9.04
N TYR A 60 -7.84 14.35 -9.18
CA TYR A 60 -8.42 15.08 -8.05
C TYR A 60 -9.35 14.19 -7.18
N ILE A 61 -10.07 13.24 -7.79
CA ILE A 61 -10.94 12.32 -7.04
C ILE A 61 -10.11 11.39 -6.15
N SER A 62 -9.04 10.81 -6.69
CA SER A 62 -8.10 9.99 -5.92
C SER A 62 -7.44 10.78 -4.80
N LEU A 63 -7.08 12.04 -5.06
CA LEU A 63 -6.48 12.93 -4.09
C LEU A 63 -7.44 13.24 -2.93
N LEU A 64 -8.68 13.64 -3.26
CA LEU A 64 -9.71 13.93 -2.26
C LEU A 64 -10.08 12.70 -1.44
N PHE A 65 -10.17 11.53 -2.06
CA PHE A 65 -10.44 10.28 -1.39
C PHE A 65 -9.33 9.92 -0.40
N LEU A 66 -8.07 9.97 -0.82
CA LEU A 66 -6.93 9.68 0.07
C LEU A 66 -6.83 10.69 1.22
N GLY A 67 -7.00 11.99 0.92
CA GLY A 67 -7.02 13.03 1.95
C GLY A 67 -8.16 12.85 2.94
N GLY A 68 -9.36 12.52 2.46
CA GLY A 68 -10.54 12.25 3.31
C GLY A 68 -10.33 11.02 4.20
N VAL A 69 -9.83 9.92 3.64
CA VAL A 69 -9.52 8.71 4.40
C VAL A 69 -8.45 9.01 5.45
N ALA A 70 -7.36 9.68 5.09
CA ALA A 70 -6.30 10.06 6.03
C ALA A 70 -6.83 10.93 7.17
N PHE A 71 -7.70 11.90 6.86
CA PHE A 71 -8.33 12.77 7.85
C PHE A 71 -9.20 11.98 8.83
N VAL A 72 -10.06 11.08 8.33
CA VAL A 72 -10.92 10.24 9.17
C VAL A 72 -10.08 9.33 10.07
N PHE A 73 -9.04 8.68 9.53
CA PHE A 73 -8.14 7.84 10.32
C PHE A 73 -7.39 8.63 11.40
N SER A 74 -6.97 9.86 11.08
CA SER A 74 -6.31 10.75 12.04
C SER A 74 -7.21 11.14 13.21
N MET A 75 -8.54 11.20 13.01
CA MET A 75 -9.49 11.51 14.07
C MET A 75 -9.87 10.29 14.92
N LEU A 76 -9.91 9.09 14.32
CA LEU A 76 -10.40 7.88 14.97
C LEU A 76 -9.32 7.08 15.71
N PHE A 77 -8.09 7.16 15.28
CA PHE A 77 -7.00 6.30 15.77
C PHE A 77 -5.80 7.10 16.24
N LYS A 78 -5.07 6.56 17.21
CA LYS A 78 -3.78 7.11 17.62
C LYS A 78 -2.74 6.89 16.53
N LEU A 79 -1.88 7.89 16.32
CA LEU A 79 -0.87 7.86 15.26
C LEU A 79 0.03 6.61 15.32
N SER A 80 0.46 6.21 16.52
CA SER A 80 1.32 5.03 16.71
C SER A 80 0.63 3.72 16.30
N GLU A 81 -0.66 3.57 16.61
CA GLU A 81 -1.45 2.39 16.26
C GLU A 81 -1.68 2.32 14.74
N THR A 82 -2.00 3.46 14.13
CA THR A 82 -2.19 3.57 12.67
C THR A 82 -0.91 3.23 11.93
N ILE A 83 0.24 3.78 12.33
CA ILE A 83 1.53 3.48 11.70
C ILE A 83 1.86 1.99 11.80
N SER A 84 1.69 1.40 12.98
CA SER A 84 2.00 -0.01 13.19
C SER A 84 1.07 -0.93 12.39
N ALA A 85 -0.23 -0.61 12.32
CA ALA A 85 -1.20 -1.35 11.51
C ALA A 85 -0.84 -1.30 10.01
N ILE A 86 -0.51 -0.11 9.49
CA ILE A 86 -0.10 0.07 8.08
C ILE A 86 1.18 -0.71 7.79
N LEU A 87 2.17 -0.70 8.69
CA LEU A 87 3.41 -1.47 8.52
C LEU A 87 3.13 -2.98 8.50
N ALA A 88 2.30 -3.49 9.41
CA ALA A 88 1.92 -4.90 9.43
C ALA A 88 1.23 -5.31 8.12
N MET A 89 0.26 -4.52 7.64
CA MET A 89 -0.41 -4.76 6.36
C MET A 89 0.58 -4.77 5.18
N ARG A 90 1.51 -3.81 5.17
CA ARG A 90 2.53 -3.72 4.11
C ARG A 90 3.43 -4.96 4.09
N ILE A 91 3.83 -5.46 5.25
CA ILE A 91 4.61 -6.70 5.36
C ILE A 91 3.82 -7.88 4.77
N MET A 92 2.56 -8.04 5.15
CA MET A 92 1.75 -9.18 4.69
C MET A 92 1.47 -9.13 3.19
N ILE A 93 1.00 -8.00 2.67
CA ILE A 93 0.57 -7.91 1.28
C ILE A 93 1.78 -7.77 0.35
N GLN A 94 2.68 -6.85 0.64
CA GLN A 94 3.75 -6.51 -0.29
C GLN A 94 4.89 -7.52 -0.21
N PHE A 95 5.44 -7.78 0.96
CA PHE A 95 6.66 -8.60 1.04
C PHE A 95 6.36 -10.10 0.96
N VAL A 96 5.42 -10.59 1.75
CA VAL A 96 5.05 -12.02 1.71
C VAL A 96 4.35 -12.35 0.39
N GLY A 97 3.43 -11.50 -0.07
CA GLY A 97 2.73 -11.70 -1.33
C GLY A 97 3.67 -11.71 -2.55
N GLN A 98 4.65 -10.80 -2.61
CA GLN A 98 5.65 -10.77 -3.68
C GLN A 98 6.56 -12.01 -3.64
N ALA A 99 6.97 -12.45 -2.46
CA ALA A 99 7.79 -13.65 -2.33
C ALA A 99 7.05 -14.91 -2.79
N ILE A 100 5.78 -15.07 -2.40
CA ILE A 100 4.91 -16.15 -2.88
C ILE A 100 4.68 -16.04 -4.38
N GLY A 101 4.41 -14.84 -4.89
CA GLY A 101 4.25 -14.57 -6.31
C GLY A 101 5.47 -14.98 -7.13
N LEU A 102 6.68 -14.69 -6.64
CA LEU A 102 7.93 -15.12 -7.26
C LEU A 102 8.08 -16.65 -7.30
N LEU A 103 7.72 -17.35 -6.21
CA LEU A 103 7.74 -18.81 -6.17
C LEU A 103 6.79 -19.42 -7.20
N ILE A 104 5.56 -18.92 -7.27
CA ILE A 104 4.54 -19.38 -8.24
C ILE A 104 4.98 -19.10 -9.66
N LEU A 105 5.49 -17.90 -9.93
CA LEU A 105 5.93 -17.49 -11.27
C LEU A 105 7.03 -18.40 -11.79
N ARG A 106 8.06 -18.67 -10.98
CA ARG A 106 9.17 -19.55 -11.36
C ARG A 106 8.79 -21.02 -11.44
N SER A 107 7.81 -21.46 -10.64
CA SER A 107 7.29 -22.82 -10.70
C SER A 107 6.45 -23.10 -11.94
N LYS A 108 5.57 -22.16 -12.33
CA LYS A 108 4.61 -22.34 -13.45
C LYS A 108 5.20 -22.02 -14.82
N LYS A 109 6.13 -21.06 -14.92
CA LYS A 109 6.66 -20.60 -16.20
C LYS A 109 8.07 -21.14 -16.47
N LYS A 110 8.18 -22.45 -16.72
CA LYS A 110 9.46 -23.13 -17.02
C LYS A 110 10.11 -22.76 -18.37
N GLY A 111 9.47 -21.94 -19.20
CA GLY A 111 9.95 -21.57 -20.52
C GLY A 111 10.36 -20.09 -20.68
N ILE A 112 10.36 -19.30 -19.63
CA ILE A 112 10.79 -17.88 -19.71
C ILE A 112 12.24 -17.78 -19.24
N ASP A 113 13.12 -17.28 -20.11
CA ASP A 113 14.47 -16.90 -19.73
C ASP A 113 14.44 -15.65 -18.85
N PHE A 114 14.65 -15.87 -17.56
CA PHE A 114 14.81 -14.75 -16.63
C PHE A 114 16.19 -14.13 -16.80
N PRO A 115 16.30 -12.79 -16.90
CA PRO A 115 17.58 -12.08 -17.03
C PRO A 115 18.56 -12.39 -15.91
N TYR A 116 18.04 -12.74 -14.74
CA TYR A 116 18.84 -13.09 -13.56
C TYR A 116 18.40 -14.44 -12.99
N LYS A 117 19.35 -15.37 -12.93
CA LYS A 117 19.18 -16.67 -12.29
C LYS A 117 19.67 -16.57 -10.84
N MET A 118 18.73 -16.43 -9.90
CA MET A 118 19.04 -16.39 -8.47
C MET A 118 19.74 -17.69 -8.04
N PRO A 119 20.98 -17.60 -7.50
CA PRO A 119 21.68 -18.79 -7.00
C PRO A 119 20.92 -19.35 -5.79
N LEU A 120 20.98 -20.66 -5.60
CA LEU A 120 20.36 -21.39 -4.48
C LEU A 120 18.83 -21.19 -4.34
N PHE A 121 18.14 -20.80 -5.44
CA PHE A 121 16.66 -20.76 -5.42
C PHE A 121 16.12 -22.16 -5.05
N PRO A 122 15.14 -22.32 -4.09
CA PRO A 122 14.29 -21.26 -3.48
C PRO A 122 14.77 -20.76 -2.10
N PHE A 123 15.92 -21.19 -1.57
CA PHE A 123 16.38 -20.90 -0.21
C PHE A 123 16.36 -19.39 0.18
N PRO A 124 16.91 -18.46 -0.62
CA PRO A 124 16.90 -17.03 -0.23
C PRO A 124 15.48 -16.49 -0.07
N VAL A 125 14.53 -16.96 -0.89
CA VAL A 125 13.12 -16.53 -0.81
C VAL A 125 12.48 -17.07 0.45
N MET A 126 12.74 -18.33 0.82
CA MET A 126 12.22 -18.92 2.06
C MET A 126 12.75 -18.20 3.30
N ILE A 127 14.05 -17.87 3.32
CA ILE A 127 14.66 -17.09 4.42
C ILE A 127 14.00 -15.71 4.52
N ALA A 128 13.82 -15.02 3.40
CA ALA A 128 13.16 -13.71 3.38
C ALA A 128 11.73 -13.80 3.93
N VAL A 129 10.95 -14.80 3.51
CA VAL A 129 9.58 -15.01 4.03
C VAL A 129 9.62 -15.31 5.54
N ALA A 130 10.51 -16.15 6.00
CA ALA A 130 10.64 -16.49 7.43
C ALA A 130 11.01 -15.24 8.26
N MET A 131 11.93 -14.40 7.77
CA MET A 131 12.28 -13.14 8.43
C MET A 131 11.10 -12.16 8.48
N TRP A 132 10.34 -12.00 7.38
CA TRP A 132 9.17 -11.12 7.36
C TRP A 132 8.05 -11.63 8.27
N LEU A 133 7.81 -12.95 8.31
CA LEU A 133 6.85 -13.54 9.23
C LEU A 133 7.29 -13.38 10.70
N PHE A 134 8.57 -13.52 10.98
CA PHE A 134 9.12 -13.26 12.32
C PHE A 134 8.88 -11.81 12.76
N ILE A 135 9.16 -10.83 11.89
CA ILE A 135 8.91 -9.41 12.16
C ILE A 135 7.40 -9.18 12.38
N LEU A 136 6.54 -9.79 11.57
CA LEU A 136 5.09 -9.66 11.69
C LEU A 136 4.59 -10.17 13.05
N ILE A 137 5.06 -11.34 13.49
CA ILE A 137 4.70 -11.92 14.77
C ILE A 137 5.23 -11.04 15.93
N SER A 138 6.43 -10.50 15.79
CA SER A 138 7.06 -9.60 16.77
C SER A 138 6.36 -8.25 16.89
N THR A 139 5.59 -7.83 15.86
CA THR A 139 4.86 -6.55 15.88
C THR A 139 3.64 -6.57 16.84
N GLY A 140 3.19 -7.76 17.24
CA GLY A 140 2.10 -7.96 18.17
C GLY A 140 0.82 -8.50 17.50
N THR A 141 0.15 -9.38 18.22
CA THR A 141 -1.02 -10.11 17.72
C THR A 141 -2.20 -9.21 17.37
N GLN A 142 -2.43 -8.14 18.13
CA GLN A 142 -3.53 -7.21 17.89
C GLN A 142 -3.40 -6.51 16.53
N LEU A 143 -2.19 -6.08 16.17
CA LEU A 143 -1.92 -5.40 14.90
C LEU A 143 -1.94 -6.38 13.71
N MET A 144 -1.53 -7.61 13.94
CA MET A 144 -1.65 -8.69 12.95
C MET A 144 -3.12 -8.96 12.60
N PHE A 145 -4.01 -9.07 13.61
CA PHE A 145 -5.45 -9.27 13.37
C PHE A 145 -6.10 -8.07 12.68
N SER A 146 -5.73 -6.84 13.04
CA SER A 146 -6.25 -5.65 12.34
C SER A 146 -5.81 -5.61 10.86
N GLY A 147 -4.56 -5.98 10.56
CA GLY A 147 -4.07 -6.11 9.20
C GLY A 147 -4.81 -7.18 8.40
N LEU A 148 -5.01 -8.37 8.97
CA LEU A 148 -5.81 -9.45 8.36
C LEU A 148 -7.25 -9.02 8.10
N PHE A 149 -7.88 -8.31 9.03
CA PHE A 149 -9.24 -7.81 8.88
C PHE A 149 -9.37 -6.86 7.67
N VAL A 150 -8.41 -5.94 7.49
CA VAL A 150 -8.41 -5.02 6.34
C VAL A 150 -8.18 -5.77 5.03
N ILE A 151 -7.28 -6.77 5.00
CA ILE A 151 -7.08 -7.63 3.82
C ILE A 151 -8.37 -8.37 3.48
N PHE A 152 -9.06 -8.91 4.47
CA PHE A 152 -10.33 -9.60 4.29
C PHE A 152 -11.41 -8.67 3.73
N LEU A 153 -11.54 -7.45 4.27
CA LEU A 153 -12.45 -6.43 3.73
C LEU A 153 -12.11 -6.06 2.29
N GLY A 154 -10.83 -5.86 1.98
CA GLY A 154 -10.38 -5.61 0.61
C GLY A 154 -10.73 -6.75 -0.34
N GLY A 155 -10.58 -8.00 0.12
CA GLY A 155 -11.00 -9.20 -0.62
C GLY A 155 -12.50 -9.22 -0.90
N ILE A 156 -13.34 -8.90 0.10
CA ILE A 156 -14.80 -8.80 -0.09
C ILE A 156 -15.15 -7.75 -1.15
N VAL A 157 -14.56 -6.55 -1.06
CA VAL A 157 -14.79 -5.47 -2.03
C VAL A 157 -14.37 -5.91 -3.44
N TYR A 158 -13.22 -6.61 -3.57
CA TYR A 158 -12.78 -7.17 -4.83
C TYR A 158 -13.77 -8.19 -5.40
N PHE A 159 -14.24 -9.14 -4.59
CA PHE A 159 -15.20 -10.14 -5.05
C PHE A 159 -16.55 -9.53 -5.44
N ILE A 160 -17.01 -8.51 -4.72
CA ILE A 160 -18.22 -7.77 -5.09
C ILE A 160 -18.02 -7.08 -6.45
N LYS A 161 -16.89 -6.40 -6.66
CA LYS A 161 -16.55 -5.77 -7.94
C LYS A 161 -16.48 -6.81 -9.05
N ALA A 162 -15.74 -7.90 -8.85
CA ALA A 162 -15.58 -8.97 -9.84
C ALA A 162 -16.92 -9.62 -10.24
N LYS A 163 -17.84 -9.77 -9.28
CA LYS A 163 -19.19 -10.26 -9.56
C LYS A 163 -20.01 -9.28 -10.39
N ILE A 164 -19.91 -7.98 -10.11
CA ILE A 164 -20.65 -6.93 -10.83
C ILE A 164 -20.11 -6.78 -12.26
N GLN A 165 -18.79 -6.83 -12.43
CA GLN A 165 -18.11 -6.63 -13.71
C GLN A 165 -17.95 -7.93 -14.52
N LYS A 166 -18.36 -9.09 -13.95
CA LYS A 166 -18.19 -10.43 -14.55
C LYS A 166 -16.75 -10.74 -14.94
N GLU A 167 -15.80 -10.25 -14.11
CA GLU A 167 -14.37 -10.52 -14.25
C GLU A 167 -13.99 -11.82 -13.52
N TRP A 168 -12.75 -12.27 -13.70
CA TRP A 168 -12.25 -13.44 -12.97
C TRP A 168 -12.44 -13.27 -11.44
N PRO A 169 -12.93 -14.26 -10.68
CA PRO A 169 -13.24 -15.67 -11.03
C PRO A 169 -14.62 -15.91 -11.63
N PHE A 170 -15.46 -14.88 -11.81
CA PHE A 170 -16.85 -14.98 -12.30
C PHE A 170 -16.97 -14.74 -13.82
N ALA A 171 -15.86 -14.62 -14.55
CA ALA A 171 -15.86 -14.51 -15.99
C ALA A 171 -16.46 -15.78 -16.61
N ILE A 172 -17.50 -15.62 -17.43
CA ILE A 172 -18.01 -16.72 -18.25
C ILE A 172 -16.94 -17.01 -19.31
N PRO A 173 -16.40 -18.25 -19.40
CA PRO A 173 -15.43 -18.56 -20.45
C PRO A 173 -16.09 -18.33 -21.79
N GLU A 174 -15.58 -17.40 -22.59
CA GLU A 174 -15.94 -17.26 -23.98
C GLU A 174 -15.58 -18.59 -24.67
N LYS A 175 -16.61 -19.30 -25.16
CA LYS A 175 -16.44 -20.48 -26.02
C LYS A 175 -15.72 -20.00 -27.29
N GLN A 176 -14.44 -20.37 -27.42
CA GLN A 176 -13.71 -20.34 -28.69
C GLN A 176 -14.31 -21.38 -29.65
#